data_652e37df0d7d2e1ddaf054a6256becb6
#
_entry.id   652e37df0d7d2e1ddaf054a6256becb6
#
_cell.length_a   1.000
_cell.length_b   1.000
_cell.length_c   1.000
_cell.angle_alpha   90.00
_cell.angle_beta   90.00
_cell.angle_gamma   90.00
#
_symmetry.space_group_name_H-M   'P 1'
#
loop_
_entity.id
_entity.type
_entity.pdbx_description
1 polymer ?
#
loop_
_entity_poly.entity_id
_entity_poly.type
_entity_poly.pdbx_seq_one_letter_code
_entity_poly.pdbx_strand_id
1 'polypeptide(L)'
;MSEKKSFFKRRKKAIIISAVIVFIAIIVIFNLQSQREKSVRVTVEKVKKDDLTSKISASGEVKPKKNVNISAHVSGRIVRIGVEEGQRVKKDDFLLKLDSTQYEAMADRDRALISSHRAEQIRAEATLKKDESFYQRQKKLFEENLISEEQLEAAEAQYDISKAQHKAILYQIEQAQASLQSTLDTLSKTVYNSPIDGIITSLRVEEGEVAIIGTMNNPGTVLMTIADLSVMEVEVEVDETDVIGVELGHRAEVRVDALPEKTLEGKVTEIGSSALQQTTASQESKDFKVVITLENPPNSLKPGLSASADIVTAEKKDVLAVPISALVLREKEKTENEGDEEQEEGVYVVENSRAKFYPVKKGIMGEMNVEIVSGLEEGQEIVVGPYSALRQLKDDTLIKPEEKTGGRVES
;
A
#
# COMPACT_ATOMS: atom_id res chain seq x y z
N MET A 1 94.17 -68.35 3.67
CA MET A 1 93.57 -67.03 3.94
C MET A 1 92.40 -66.80 2.98
N SER A 2 91.27 -67.43 3.20
CA SER A 2 90.12 -67.26 2.33
C SER A 2 88.81 -67.74 2.96
N GLU A 3 88.42 -67.30 4.16
CA GLU A 3 87.05 -67.63 4.70
C GLU A 3 86.32 -66.52 5.41
N LYS A 4 86.85 -65.31 5.45
CA LYS A 4 86.18 -64.19 6.20
C LYS A 4 85.31 -63.23 5.38
N LYS A 5 85.17 -63.38 4.02
CA LYS A 5 84.38 -62.44 3.18
C LYS A 5 82.89 -62.86 2.91
N SER A 6 82.50 -64.10 3.22
CA SER A 6 81.12 -64.57 2.97
C SER A 6 80.16 -64.24 4.05
N PHE A 7 80.54 -64.13 5.30
CA PHE A 7 79.66 -63.89 6.43
C PHE A 7 79.16 -62.45 6.54
N PHE A 8 79.94 -61.49 6.07
CA PHE A 8 79.56 -60.04 6.09
C PHE A 8 78.51 -59.67 4.99
N LYS A 9 78.57 -60.37 3.85
CA LYS A 9 77.54 -60.16 2.73
C LYS A 9 76.18 -60.69 3.10
N ARG A 10 76.08 -61.79 3.86
CA ARG A 10 74.76 -62.36 4.27
C ARG A 10 74.08 -61.49 5.32
N ARG A 11 74.83 -60.93 6.29
CA ARG A 11 74.26 -60.01 7.28
C ARG A 11 73.81 -58.68 6.67
N LYS A 12 74.50 -58.11 5.71
CA LYS A 12 74.11 -56.93 4.99
C LYS A 12 72.78 -57.12 4.21
N LYS A 13 72.60 -58.27 3.58
CA LYS A 13 71.38 -58.62 2.91
C LYS A 13 70.18 -58.79 3.88
N ALA A 14 70.41 -59.41 5.03
CA ALA A 14 69.41 -59.57 6.06
C ALA A 14 68.98 -58.20 6.66
N ILE A 15 69.95 -57.27 6.89
CA ILE A 15 69.69 -55.94 7.38
C ILE A 15 68.87 -55.09 6.35
N ILE A 16 69.21 -55.25 5.04
CA ILE A 16 68.48 -54.54 3.98
C ILE A 16 67.09 -55.12 3.87
N ILE A 17 66.84 -56.43 3.94
CA ILE A 17 65.53 -57.03 3.92
C ILE A 17 64.68 -56.60 5.16
N SER A 18 65.28 -56.57 6.33
CA SER A 18 64.54 -56.08 7.53
C SER A 18 64.21 -54.59 7.46
N ALA A 19 65.13 -53.78 6.88
CA ALA A 19 64.84 -52.34 6.66
C ALA A 19 63.71 -52.13 5.63
N VAL A 20 63.61 -52.94 4.58
CA VAL A 20 62.53 -52.90 3.59
C VAL A 20 61.17 -53.34 4.20
N ILE A 21 61.20 -54.39 5.05
CA ILE A 21 60.00 -54.85 5.76
C ILE A 21 59.45 -53.75 6.72
N VAL A 22 60.38 -53.12 7.50
CA VAL A 22 60.07 -52.04 8.39
C VAL A 22 59.51 -50.82 7.60
N PHE A 23 60.11 -50.51 6.44
CA PHE A 23 59.66 -49.44 5.58
C PHE A 23 58.28 -49.73 4.99
N ILE A 24 57.99 -50.94 4.54
CA ILE A 24 56.66 -51.38 4.08
C ILE A 24 55.67 -51.36 5.25
N ALA A 25 56.03 -51.77 6.45
CA ALA A 25 55.20 -51.71 7.63
C ALA A 25 54.83 -50.25 7.99
N ILE A 26 55.80 -49.32 7.89
CA ILE A 26 55.61 -47.89 8.11
C ILE A 26 54.64 -47.31 7.03
N ILE A 27 54.80 -47.69 5.77
CA ILE A 27 53.91 -47.28 4.68
C ILE A 27 52.46 -47.81 4.90
N VAL A 28 52.30 -49.06 5.30
CA VAL A 28 51.06 -49.69 5.62
C VAL A 28 50.39 -49.02 6.84
N ILE A 29 51.12 -48.75 7.91
CA ILE A 29 50.63 -48.04 9.09
C ILE A 29 50.25 -46.60 8.73
N PHE A 30 51.06 -45.92 7.93
CA PHE A 30 50.78 -44.55 7.47
C PHE A 30 49.55 -44.51 6.55
N ASN A 31 49.38 -45.51 5.69
CA ASN A 31 48.19 -45.63 4.83
C ASN A 31 46.93 -45.96 5.63
N LEU A 32 47.00 -46.85 6.62
CA LEU A 32 45.92 -47.15 7.56
C LEU A 32 45.57 -45.96 8.47
N GLN A 33 46.55 -45.12 8.80
CA GLN A 33 46.35 -43.93 9.61
C GLN A 33 45.83 -42.73 8.78
N SER A 34 46.16 -42.71 7.48
CA SER A 34 45.62 -41.74 6.49
C SER A 34 44.18 -42.02 6.08
N GLN A 35 43.70 -43.25 6.25
CA GLN A 35 42.31 -43.64 6.02
C GLN A 35 41.37 -43.39 7.21
N ARG A 36 41.83 -42.73 8.30
CA ARG A 36 40.91 -42.25 9.30
C ARG A 36 40.05 -41.14 8.69
N GLU A 37 38.83 -41.48 8.29
CA GLU A 37 37.80 -40.52 7.86
C GLU A 37 37.76 -39.36 8.87
N LYS A 38 38.02 -38.14 8.41
CA LYS A 38 37.96 -36.96 9.25
C LYS A 38 36.49 -36.75 9.67
N SER A 39 36.18 -37.05 10.92
CA SER A 39 34.85 -36.76 11.45
C SER A 39 34.63 -35.25 11.48
N VAL A 40 33.50 -34.81 10.90
CA VAL A 40 33.10 -33.41 10.94
C VAL A 40 32.28 -33.19 12.22
N ARG A 41 32.62 -32.14 12.98
CA ARG A 41 31.83 -31.74 14.16
C ARG A 41 30.58 -31.02 13.68
N VAL A 42 29.43 -31.43 14.15
CA VAL A 42 28.13 -30.87 13.75
C VAL A 42 27.21 -30.71 14.96
N THR A 43 26.43 -29.67 14.95
CA THR A 43 25.33 -29.51 15.93
C THR A 43 24.12 -30.26 15.39
N VAL A 44 23.46 -31.03 16.24
CA VAL A 44 22.30 -31.82 15.90
C VAL A 44 21.07 -31.35 16.69
N GLU A 45 19.91 -31.44 16.10
CA GLU A 45 18.61 -31.17 16.72
C GLU A 45 17.60 -32.22 16.29
N LYS A 46 16.62 -32.51 17.15
CA LYS A 46 15.56 -33.46 16.83
C LYS A 46 14.42 -32.75 16.13
N VAL A 47 13.92 -33.34 15.05
CA VAL A 47 12.71 -32.89 14.38
C VAL A 47 11.54 -32.97 15.34
N LYS A 48 10.86 -31.86 15.54
CA LYS A 48 9.69 -31.73 16.42
C LYS A 48 8.53 -31.16 15.65
N LYS A 49 7.36 -31.41 16.17
CA LYS A 49 6.17 -30.67 15.73
C LYS A 49 6.09 -29.34 16.46
N ASP A 50 5.72 -28.30 15.72
CA ASP A 50 5.61 -26.95 16.23
C ASP A 50 4.48 -26.21 15.48
N ASP A 51 3.98 -25.13 16.08
CA ASP A 51 3.03 -24.25 15.43
C ASP A 51 3.83 -23.23 14.60
N LEU A 52 3.57 -23.18 13.30
CA LEU A 52 4.26 -22.28 12.40
C LEU A 52 3.32 -21.21 11.88
N THR A 53 3.78 -19.97 11.94
CA THR A 53 3.10 -18.81 11.39
C THR A 53 4.01 -18.15 10.34
N SER A 54 3.53 -18.05 9.12
CA SER A 54 4.18 -17.31 8.05
C SER A 54 3.72 -15.86 8.11
N LYS A 55 4.67 -14.94 8.17
CA LYS A 55 4.42 -13.49 8.24
C LYS A 55 5.17 -12.77 7.14
N ILE A 56 4.54 -11.75 6.58
CA ILE A 56 5.16 -10.79 5.66
C ILE A 56 5.27 -9.47 6.40
N SER A 57 6.48 -8.95 6.55
CA SER A 57 6.73 -7.67 7.21
C SER A 57 6.82 -6.57 6.17
N ALA A 58 6.05 -5.50 6.37
CA ALA A 58 6.03 -4.34 5.50
C ALA A 58 5.99 -3.05 6.31
N SER A 59 6.60 -2.00 5.78
CA SER A 59 6.63 -0.67 6.39
C SER A 59 5.64 0.26 5.70
N GLY A 60 5.12 1.23 6.44
CA GLY A 60 4.14 2.16 5.90
C GLY A 60 3.80 3.31 6.83
N GLU A 61 2.66 3.92 6.60
CA GLU A 61 2.21 5.13 7.28
C GLU A 61 0.77 4.96 7.78
N VAL A 62 0.51 5.50 8.97
CA VAL A 62 -0.83 5.57 9.55
C VAL A 62 -1.63 6.67 8.87
N LYS A 63 -2.81 6.33 8.35
CA LYS A 63 -3.72 7.26 7.69
C LYS A 63 -5.14 7.14 8.24
N PRO A 64 -5.93 8.21 8.23
CA PRO A 64 -7.35 8.09 8.50
C PRO A 64 -8.05 7.49 7.28
N LYS A 65 -9.05 6.64 7.50
CA LYS A 65 -9.86 6.07 6.42
C LYS A 65 -10.56 7.12 5.57
N LYS A 66 -10.98 8.23 6.19
CA LYS A 66 -11.63 9.35 5.51
C LYS A 66 -10.87 10.64 5.83
N ASN A 67 -10.36 11.28 4.78
CA ASN A 67 -9.81 12.62 4.86
C ASN A 67 -10.33 13.45 3.69
N VAL A 68 -10.47 14.76 3.90
CA VAL A 68 -10.91 15.71 2.88
C VAL A 68 -10.00 16.92 2.92
N ASN A 69 -9.37 17.20 1.78
CA ASN A 69 -8.62 18.42 1.58
C ASN A 69 -9.57 19.53 1.13
N ILE A 70 -9.70 20.57 1.93
CA ILE A 70 -10.45 21.78 1.59
C ILE A 70 -9.55 22.68 0.76
N SER A 71 -9.86 22.79 -0.54
CA SER A 71 -9.11 23.62 -1.49
C SER A 71 -9.92 24.84 -1.89
N ALA A 72 -9.23 25.89 -2.35
CA ALA A 72 -9.88 27.13 -2.80
C ALA A 72 -10.74 26.91 -4.06
N HIS A 73 -12.04 27.17 -3.97
CA HIS A 73 -12.99 27.14 -5.09
C HIS A 73 -13.12 28.49 -5.79
N VAL A 74 -12.80 29.57 -5.08
CA VAL A 74 -12.78 30.95 -5.60
C VAL A 74 -11.50 31.61 -5.10
N SER A 75 -10.95 32.58 -5.87
CA SER A 75 -9.78 33.34 -5.45
C SER A 75 -10.21 34.50 -4.57
N GLY A 76 -9.46 34.72 -3.49
CA GLY A 76 -9.75 35.83 -2.58
C GLY A 76 -8.79 35.84 -1.40
N ARG A 77 -8.77 37.00 -0.70
CA ARG A 77 -8.02 37.12 0.55
C ARG A 77 -8.79 36.47 1.69
N ILE A 78 -8.11 35.74 2.55
CA ILE A 78 -8.68 35.17 3.76
C ILE A 78 -8.94 36.29 4.77
N VAL A 79 -10.19 36.51 5.13
CA VAL A 79 -10.61 37.55 6.08
C VAL A 79 -10.69 37.02 7.48
N ARG A 80 -11.11 35.75 7.62
CA ARG A 80 -11.33 35.14 8.93
C ARG A 80 -11.16 33.63 8.85
N ILE A 81 -10.46 33.07 9.83
CA ILE A 81 -10.37 31.66 10.11
C ILE A 81 -11.09 31.40 11.44
N GLY A 82 -12.07 30.51 11.46
CA GLY A 82 -12.90 30.21 12.63
C GLY A 82 -12.48 28.97 13.41
N VAL A 83 -11.39 28.32 13.02
CA VAL A 83 -10.96 27.02 13.55
C VAL A 83 -9.44 26.97 13.71
N GLU A 84 -8.97 26.05 14.57
CA GLU A 84 -7.55 25.82 14.84
C GLU A 84 -7.16 24.39 14.48
N GLU A 85 -5.86 24.17 14.23
CA GLU A 85 -5.35 22.81 14.01
C GLU A 85 -5.55 21.97 15.28
N GLY A 86 -6.00 20.72 15.09
CA GLY A 86 -6.38 19.81 16.18
C GLY A 86 -7.81 19.99 16.70
N GLN A 87 -8.53 21.03 16.27
CA GLN A 87 -9.91 21.27 16.69
C GLN A 87 -10.87 20.25 16.05
N ARG A 88 -11.84 19.77 16.85
CA ARG A 88 -12.93 18.92 16.35
C ARG A 88 -14.03 19.79 15.75
N VAL A 89 -14.47 19.44 14.55
CA VAL A 89 -15.55 20.11 13.82
C VAL A 89 -16.62 19.11 13.44
N LYS A 90 -17.85 19.59 13.31
CA LYS A 90 -18.98 18.86 12.78
C LYS A 90 -19.24 19.28 11.33
N LYS A 91 -19.98 18.45 10.60
CA LYS A 91 -20.48 18.80 9.29
C LYS A 91 -21.25 20.15 9.37
N ASP A 92 -21.05 20.99 8.37
CA ASP A 92 -21.60 22.36 8.22
C ASP A 92 -21.05 23.40 9.22
N ASP A 93 -20.12 23.06 10.13
CA ASP A 93 -19.42 24.03 10.96
C ASP A 93 -18.60 25.01 10.11
N PHE A 94 -18.61 26.28 10.50
CA PHE A 94 -17.85 27.33 9.83
C PHE A 94 -16.34 27.11 9.97
N LEU A 95 -15.61 27.15 8.85
CA LEU A 95 -14.17 26.99 8.80
C LEU A 95 -13.44 28.30 8.57
N LEU A 96 -13.68 28.93 7.42
CA LEU A 96 -13.08 30.20 7.06
C LEU A 96 -13.95 30.98 6.07
N LYS A 97 -13.66 32.29 5.95
CA LYS A 97 -14.30 33.19 5.01
C LYS A 97 -13.25 33.95 4.19
N LEU A 98 -13.45 33.98 2.87
CA LEU A 98 -12.72 34.86 1.96
C LEU A 98 -13.42 36.22 1.87
N ASP A 99 -12.70 37.22 1.37
CA ASP A 99 -13.25 38.55 1.05
C ASP A 99 -14.33 38.41 -0.04
N SER A 100 -15.57 38.66 0.32
CA SER A 100 -16.75 38.53 -0.51
C SER A 100 -17.15 39.83 -1.24
N THR A 101 -16.47 40.96 -0.94
CA THR A 101 -16.88 42.29 -1.40
C THR A 101 -17.10 42.38 -2.93
N GLN A 102 -16.17 41.81 -3.72
CA GLN A 102 -16.29 41.81 -5.17
C GLN A 102 -17.46 40.94 -5.66
N TYR A 103 -17.68 39.78 -5.04
CA TYR A 103 -18.73 38.84 -5.40
C TYR A 103 -20.11 39.37 -5.01
N GLU A 104 -20.21 40.05 -3.85
CA GLU A 104 -21.42 40.76 -3.41
C GLU A 104 -21.80 41.87 -4.39
N ALA A 105 -20.84 42.69 -4.82
CA ALA A 105 -21.05 43.74 -5.83
C ALA A 105 -21.54 43.19 -7.18
N MET A 106 -21.02 42.01 -7.61
CA MET A 106 -21.48 41.32 -8.81
C MET A 106 -22.94 40.86 -8.66
N ALA A 107 -23.31 40.28 -7.53
CA ALA A 107 -24.67 39.85 -7.25
C ALA A 107 -25.65 41.05 -7.21
N ASP A 108 -25.25 42.18 -6.63
CA ASP A 108 -26.05 43.38 -6.59
C ASP A 108 -26.25 43.98 -7.97
N ARG A 109 -25.21 43.98 -8.83
CA ARG A 109 -25.34 44.36 -10.24
C ARG A 109 -26.38 43.49 -10.98
N ASP A 110 -26.30 42.17 -10.83
CA ASP A 110 -27.21 41.25 -11.49
C ASP A 110 -28.68 41.39 -10.95
N ARG A 111 -28.88 41.71 -9.65
CA ARG A 111 -30.17 42.06 -9.07
C ARG A 111 -30.71 43.34 -9.70
N ALA A 112 -29.87 44.37 -9.88
CA ALA A 112 -30.27 45.62 -10.51
C ALA A 112 -30.69 45.40 -11.98
N LEU A 113 -30.00 44.52 -12.71
CA LEU A 113 -30.33 44.16 -14.09
C LEU A 113 -31.73 43.49 -14.18
N ILE A 114 -32.06 42.58 -13.28
CA ILE A 114 -33.41 41.97 -13.21
C ILE A 114 -34.47 43.05 -12.95
N SER A 115 -34.18 44.01 -12.05
CA SER A 115 -35.10 45.11 -11.75
C SER A 115 -35.35 46.01 -12.98
N SER A 116 -34.30 46.26 -13.81
CA SER A 116 -34.43 46.99 -15.06
C SER A 116 -35.34 46.25 -16.08
N HIS A 117 -35.12 44.95 -16.27
CA HIS A 117 -35.96 44.14 -17.17
C HIS A 117 -37.40 44.02 -16.67
N ARG A 118 -37.63 43.98 -15.37
CA ARG A 118 -38.99 44.03 -14.82
C ARG A 118 -39.69 45.34 -15.10
N ALA A 119 -39.01 46.48 -15.06
CA ALA A 119 -39.58 47.77 -15.46
C ALA A 119 -39.91 47.78 -16.97
N GLU A 120 -39.07 47.20 -17.80
CA GLU A 120 -39.35 47.01 -19.21
C GLU A 120 -40.54 46.06 -19.48
N GLN A 121 -40.68 44.99 -18.68
CA GLN A 121 -41.83 44.09 -18.73
C GLN A 121 -43.15 44.85 -18.50
N ILE A 122 -43.20 45.66 -17.41
CA ILE A 122 -44.40 46.45 -17.10
C ILE A 122 -44.77 47.36 -18.27
N ARG A 123 -43.79 48.01 -18.93
CA ARG A 123 -44.02 48.84 -20.11
C ARG A 123 -44.56 48.03 -21.28
N ALA A 124 -43.93 46.86 -21.57
CA ALA A 124 -44.38 45.99 -22.69
C ALA A 124 -45.76 45.40 -22.42
N GLU A 125 -46.06 45.02 -21.17
CA GLU A 125 -47.38 44.53 -20.80
C GLU A 125 -48.47 45.59 -21.00
N ALA A 126 -48.21 46.86 -20.60
CA ALA A 126 -49.17 47.98 -20.88
C ALA A 126 -49.34 48.18 -22.37
N THR A 127 -48.31 48.08 -23.20
CA THR A 127 -48.39 48.16 -24.65
C THR A 127 -49.19 46.98 -25.22
N LEU A 128 -48.91 45.76 -24.79
CA LEU A 128 -49.70 44.57 -25.22
C LEU A 128 -51.20 44.72 -24.92
N LYS A 129 -51.54 45.14 -23.70
CA LYS A 129 -52.88 45.33 -23.25
C LYS A 129 -53.62 46.41 -24.09
N LYS A 130 -52.91 47.49 -24.46
CA LYS A 130 -53.42 48.52 -25.36
C LYS A 130 -53.72 47.93 -26.74
N ASP A 131 -52.80 47.25 -27.35
CA ASP A 131 -52.89 46.71 -28.69
C ASP A 131 -53.89 45.53 -28.75
N GLU A 132 -53.99 44.70 -27.74
CA GLU A 132 -55.03 43.68 -27.56
C GLU A 132 -56.44 44.30 -27.55
N SER A 133 -56.60 45.34 -26.73
CA SER A 133 -57.87 46.04 -26.65
C SER A 133 -58.27 46.72 -27.99
N PHE A 134 -57.27 47.19 -28.76
CA PHE A 134 -57.44 47.74 -30.08
C PHE A 134 -57.89 46.64 -31.07
N TYR A 135 -57.15 45.53 -31.12
CA TYR A 135 -57.51 44.39 -31.98
C TYR A 135 -58.92 43.86 -31.70
N GLN A 136 -59.30 43.69 -30.43
CA GLN A 136 -60.64 43.23 -30.05
C GLN A 136 -61.74 44.19 -30.50
N ARG A 137 -61.51 45.51 -30.50
CA ARG A 137 -62.44 46.47 -31.01
C ARG A 137 -62.55 46.39 -32.54
N GLN A 138 -61.43 46.29 -33.25
CA GLN A 138 -61.44 46.16 -34.72
C GLN A 138 -62.13 44.87 -35.15
N LYS A 139 -61.90 43.77 -34.46
CA LYS A 139 -62.58 42.49 -34.73
C LYS A 139 -64.09 42.60 -34.63
N LYS A 140 -64.61 43.26 -33.61
CA LYS A 140 -66.07 43.53 -33.48
C LYS A 140 -66.62 44.40 -34.63
N LEU A 141 -65.90 45.46 -35.04
CA LEU A 141 -66.33 46.32 -36.15
C LEU A 141 -66.27 45.56 -37.49
N PHE A 142 -65.33 44.65 -37.68
CA PHE A 142 -65.31 43.81 -38.87
C PHE A 142 -66.48 42.81 -38.90
N GLU A 143 -66.81 42.19 -37.78
CA GLU A 143 -67.95 41.31 -37.61
C GLU A 143 -69.30 42.07 -37.97
N GLU A 144 -69.32 43.39 -37.72
CA GLU A 144 -70.42 44.28 -38.06
C GLU A 144 -70.31 44.85 -39.51
N ASN A 145 -69.29 44.44 -40.30
CA ASN A 145 -68.96 44.91 -41.67
C ASN A 145 -68.70 46.43 -41.75
N LEU A 146 -68.12 47.01 -40.71
CA LEU A 146 -67.86 48.47 -40.65
C LEU A 146 -66.41 48.84 -41.02
N ILE A 147 -65.51 47.88 -41.16
CA ILE A 147 -64.11 48.07 -41.57
C ILE A 147 -63.64 47.06 -42.63
N SER A 148 -62.53 47.32 -43.31
CA SER A 148 -61.96 46.42 -44.30
C SER A 148 -61.11 45.28 -43.60
N GLU A 149 -60.90 44.15 -44.31
CA GLU A 149 -60.06 43.04 -43.90
C GLU A 149 -58.63 43.49 -43.64
N GLU A 150 -58.08 44.34 -44.51
CA GLU A 150 -56.76 44.95 -44.35
C GLU A 150 -56.55 45.67 -42.99
N GLN A 151 -57.62 46.38 -42.52
CA GLN A 151 -57.60 47.07 -41.23
C GLN A 151 -57.61 46.10 -40.04
N LEU A 152 -58.34 44.99 -40.17
CA LEU A 152 -58.31 43.93 -39.16
C LEU A 152 -56.95 43.23 -39.11
N GLU A 153 -56.41 42.80 -40.28
CA GLU A 153 -55.09 42.20 -40.39
C GLU A 153 -53.99 43.09 -39.80
N ALA A 154 -54.00 44.41 -40.09
CA ALA A 154 -53.07 45.37 -39.52
C ALA A 154 -53.12 45.43 -37.97
N ALA A 155 -54.31 45.37 -37.40
CA ALA A 155 -54.54 45.39 -35.96
C ALA A 155 -54.10 44.08 -35.32
N GLU A 156 -54.28 42.92 -35.96
CA GLU A 156 -53.81 41.61 -35.53
C GLU A 156 -52.32 41.54 -35.56
N ALA A 157 -51.66 41.92 -36.64
CA ALA A 157 -50.22 41.98 -36.76
C ALA A 157 -49.55 42.83 -35.65
N GLN A 158 -50.15 44.01 -35.35
CA GLN A 158 -49.63 44.87 -34.26
C GLN A 158 -49.81 44.22 -32.89
N TYR A 159 -50.90 43.53 -32.61
CA TYR A 159 -51.07 42.75 -31.38
C TYR A 159 -50.05 41.63 -31.26
N ASP A 160 -49.82 40.88 -32.34
CA ASP A 160 -48.81 39.77 -32.32
C ASP A 160 -47.40 40.27 -32.14
N ILE A 161 -47.06 41.44 -32.73
CA ILE A 161 -45.76 42.09 -32.49
C ILE A 161 -45.57 42.43 -31.00
N SER A 162 -46.55 43.08 -30.36
CA SER A 162 -46.48 43.46 -28.95
C SER A 162 -46.48 42.24 -28.04
N LYS A 163 -47.18 41.16 -28.39
CA LYS A 163 -47.17 39.89 -27.69
C LYS A 163 -45.79 39.20 -27.77
N ALA A 164 -45.19 39.19 -28.95
CA ALA A 164 -43.84 38.67 -29.14
C ALA A 164 -42.78 39.48 -28.34
N GLN A 165 -42.94 40.83 -28.35
CA GLN A 165 -42.06 41.72 -27.58
C GLN A 165 -42.17 41.48 -26.06
N HIS A 166 -43.40 41.36 -25.53
CA HIS A 166 -43.59 41.02 -24.11
C HIS A 166 -42.96 39.68 -23.77
N LYS A 167 -43.17 38.66 -24.62
CA LYS A 167 -42.55 37.32 -24.44
C LYS A 167 -41.01 37.38 -24.47
N ALA A 168 -40.43 38.17 -25.37
CA ALA A 168 -38.96 38.35 -25.43
C ALA A 168 -38.39 38.92 -24.12
N ILE A 169 -39.09 39.90 -23.51
CA ILE A 169 -38.65 40.48 -22.23
C ILE A 169 -38.76 39.46 -21.09
N LEU A 170 -39.78 38.60 -21.07
CA LEU A 170 -39.89 37.51 -20.11
C LEU A 170 -38.64 36.58 -20.16
N TYR A 171 -38.21 36.21 -21.38
CA TYR A 171 -36.98 35.41 -21.55
C TYR A 171 -35.72 36.15 -21.12
N GLN A 172 -35.66 37.49 -21.31
CA GLN A 172 -34.53 38.28 -20.78
C GLN A 172 -34.48 38.30 -19.25
N ILE A 173 -35.64 38.33 -18.58
CA ILE A 173 -35.75 38.21 -17.13
C ILE A 173 -35.26 36.82 -16.68
N GLU A 174 -35.72 35.77 -17.34
CA GLU A 174 -35.29 34.40 -17.04
C GLU A 174 -33.77 34.25 -17.20
N GLN A 175 -33.20 34.76 -18.28
CA GLN A 175 -31.73 34.77 -18.49
C GLN A 175 -31.00 35.54 -17.38
N ALA A 176 -31.49 36.72 -17.00
CA ALA A 176 -30.86 37.52 -15.95
C ALA A 176 -30.99 36.84 -14.57
N GLN A 177 -32.09 36.11 -14.32
CA GLN A 177 -32.26 35.31 -13.10
C GLN A 177 -31.26 34.14 -13.06
N ALA A 178 -31.06 33.45 -14.18
CA ALA A 178 -30.06 32.39 -14.28
C ALA A 178 -28.63 32.93 -14.04
N SER A 179 -28.30 34.13 -14.57
CA SER A 179 -27.03 34.82 -14.29
C SER A 179 -26.85 35.13 -12.81
N LEU A 180 -27.89 35.71 -12.18
CA LEU A 180 -27.84 35.98 -10.73
C LEU A 180 -27.63 34.71 -9.93
N GLN A 181 -28.31 33.62 -10.26
CA GLN A 181 -28.13 32.35 -9.55
C GLN A 181 -26.67 31.84 -9.63
N SER A 182 -26.05 31.93 -10.81
CA SER A 182 -24.63 31.57 -10.97
C SER A 182 -23.70 32.46 -10.15
N THR A 183 -23.99 33.76 -10.07
CA THR A 183 -23.21 34.71 -9.24
C THR A 183 -23.40 34.43 -7.74
N LEU A 184 -24.61 34.10 -7.29
CA LEU A 184 -24.88 33.71 -5.91
C LEU A 184 -24.21 32.39 -5.53
N ASP A 185 -24.17 31.41 -6.44
CA ASP A 185 -23.43 30.18 -6.23
C ASP A 185 -21.92 30.46 -6.04
N THR A 186 -21.36 31.36 -6.86
CA THR A 186 -19.97 31.80 -6.73
C THR A 186 -19.72 32.54 -5.42
N LEU A 187 -20.64 33.41 -5.02
CA LEU A 187 -20.60 34.12 -3.74
C LEU A 187 -20.65 33.13 -2.56
N SER A 188 -21.49 32.11 -2.63
CA SER A 188 -21.58 31.10 -1.57
C SER A 188 -20.25 30.37 -1.33
N LYS A 189 -19.44 30.20 -2.37
CA LYS A 189 -18.10 29.57 -2.33
C LYS A 189 -17.02 30.42 -1.66
N THR A 190 -17.35 31.66 -1.23
CA THR A 190 -16.44 32.46 -0.40
C THR A 190 -16.46 32.08 1.08
N VAL A 191 -17.48 31.32 1.51
CA VAL A 191 -17.59 30.80 2.89
C VAL A 191 -17.39 29.30 2.85
N TYR A 192 -16.47 28.81 3.66
CA TYR A 192 -16.12 27.40 3.73
C TYR A 192 -16.67 26.80 5.01
N ASN A 193 -17.42 25.74 4.86
CA ASN A 193 -17.94 24.94 5.96
C ASN A 193 -17.41 23.52 5.85
N SER A 194 -17.40 22.78 6.96
CA SER A 194 -16.92 21.40 6.99
C SER A 194 -17.86 20.47 6.22
N PRO A 195 -17.37 19.65 5.26
CA PRO A 195 -18.19 18.68 4.57
C PRO A 195 -18.45 17.40 5.39
N ILE A 196 -17.67 17.14 6.43
CA ILE A 196 -17.72 15.93 7.26
C ILE A 196 -17.53 16.27 8.75
N ASP A 197 -17.92 15.35 9.62
CA ASP A 197 -17.49 15.34 11.01
C ASP A 197 -16.04 14.88 11.09
N GLY A 198 -15.19 15.57 11.88
CA GLY A 198 -13.79 15.18 11.96
C GLY A 198 -12.93 16.10 12.82
N ILE A 199 -11.64 16.02 12.64
CA ILE A 199 -10.62 16.86 13.27
C ILE A 199 -9.79 17.53 12.17
N ILE A 200 -9.45 18.79 12.38
CA ILE A 200 -8.54 19.52 11.50
C ILE A 200 -7.13 19.00 11.73
N THR A 201 -6.60 18.26 10.75
CA THR A 201 -5.27 17.65 10.85
C THR A 201 -4.16 18.56 10.34
N SER A 202 -4.51 19.52 9.48
CA SER A 202 -3.55 20.50 8.95
C SER A 202 -4.28 21.78 8.56
N LEU A 203 -3.77 22.92 9.00
CA LEU A 203 -4.19 24.26 8.60
C LEU A 203 -3.00 24.92 7.89
N ARG A 204 -3.11 25.15 6.55
CA ARG A 204 -1.98 25.57 5.72
C ARG A 204 -1.99 27.03 5.34
N VAL A 205 -2.91 27.80 5.89
CA VAL A 205 -3.13 29.20 5.52
C VAL A 205 -3.35 30.07 6.76
N GLU A 206 -3.03 31.36 6.63
CA GLU A 206 -3.21 32.35 7.66
C GLU A 206 -4.18 33.47 7.22
N GLU A 207 -4.74 34.21 8.19
CA GLU A 207 -5.56 35.38 7.88
C GLU A 207 -4.74 36.44 7.16
N GLY A 208 -5.30 37.00 6.10
CA GLY A 208 -4.63 37.99 5.24
C GLY A 208 -3.96 37.41 4.01
N GLU A 209 -3.74 36.10 3.96
CA GLU A 209 -3.20 35.42 2.76
C GLU A 209 -4.20 35.37 1.61
N VAL A 210 -3.71 35.16 0.40
CA VAL A 210 -4.53 35.05 -0.81
C VAL A 210 -4.64 33.58 -1.21
N ALA A 211 -5.86 33.06 -1.18
CA ALA A 211 -6.19 31.76 -1.71
C ALA A 211 -6.38 31.85 -3.24
N ILE A 212 -5.81 30.92 -3.99
CA ILE A 212 -5.84 30.87 -5.45
C ILE A 212 -6.47 29.57 -5.92
N ILE A 213 -7.35 29.65 -6.90
CA ILE A 213 -7.97 28.48 -7.55
C ILE A 213 -6.90 27.70 -8.32
N GLY A 214 -6.98 26.36 -8.29
CA GLY A 214 -6.16 25.52 -9.15
C GLY A 214 -6.45 25.73 -10.63
N THR A 215 -5.39 25.66 -11.42
CA THR A 215 -5.45 25.71 -12.90
C THR A 215 -4.86 24.39 -13.44
N MET A 216 -4.96 24.17 -14.76
CA MET A 216 -4.42 22.95 -15.38
C MET A 216 -2.91 22.73 -15.07
N ASN A 217 -2.16 23.78 -14.83
CA ASN A 217 -0.70 23.70 -14.62
C ASN A 217 -0.27 23.94 -13.16
N ASN A 218 -1.18 24.41 -12.30
CA ASN A 218 -0.88 24.69 -10.89
C ASN A 218 -1.98 24.13 -9.99
N PRO A 219 -1.63 23.32 -9.00
CA PRO A 219 -2.61 22.91 -7.97
C PRO A 219 -3.10 24.16 -7.24
N GLY A 220 -4.40 24.21 -6.92
CA GLY A 220 -4.96 25.28 -6.11
C GLY A 220 -4.44 25.25 -4.67
N THR A 221 -4.64 26.37 -3.97
CA THR A 221 -4.30 26.46 -2.55
C THR A 221 -5.15 25.48 -1.74
N VAL A 222 -4.49 24.51 -1.09
CA VAL A 222 -5.12 23.67 -0.07
C VAL A 222 -5.17 24.50 1.22
N LEU A 223 -6.36 24.80 1.69
CA LEU A 223 -6.59 25.66 2.85
C LEU A 223 -6.37 24.87 4.14
N MET A 224 -6.98 23.70 4.25
CA MET A 224 -6.86 22.81 5.40
C MET A 224 -7.24 21.38 5.03
N THR A 225 -6.91 20.42 5.91
CA THR A 225 -7.31 19.03 5.80
C THR A 225 -8.16 18.65 7.02
N ILE A 226 -9.28 17.99 6.78
CA ILE A 226 -10.16 17.46 7.82
C ILE A 226 -10.18 15.95 7.71
N ALA A 227 -9.99 15.24 8.82
CA ALA A 227 -9.96 13.78 8.85
C ALA A 227 -10.90 13.23 9.94
N ASP A 228 -11.55 12.13 9.60
CA ASP A 228 -12.29 11.31 10.57
C ASP A 228 -11.33 10.29 11.18
N LEU A 229 -10.97 10.50 12.45
CA LEU A 229 -10.05 9.62 13.18
C LEU A 229 -10.74 8.44 13.87
N SER A 230 -12.03 8.22 13.64
CA SER A 230 -12.77 7.08 14.22
C SER A 230 -12.31 5.75 13.66
N VAL A 231 -11.89 5.71 12.41
CA VAL A 231 -11.32 4.54 11.75
C VAL A 231 -9.96 4.91 11.17
N MET A 232 -8.93 4.26 11.70
CA MET A 232 -7.56 4.44 11.24
C MET A 232 -7.11 3.21 10.44
N GLU A 233 -6.30 3.45 9.45
CA GLU A 233 -5.73 2.45 8.55
C GLU A 233 -4.21 2.63 8.50
N VAL A 234 -3.50 1.56 8.20
CA VAL A 234 -2.08 1.62 7.90
C VAL A 234 -1.92 1.24 6.44
N GLU A 235 -1.34 2.12 5.67
CA GLU A 235 -1.01 1.90 4.28
C GLU A 235 0.46 1.47 4.22
N VAL A 236 0.69 0.18 3.93
CA VAL A 236 2.03 -0.42 3.87
C VAL A 236 2.41 -0.75 2.43
N GLU A 237 3.71 -0.75 2.17
CA GLU A 237 4.30 -1.10 0.89
C GLU A 237 4.87 -2.52 0.99
N VAL A 238 4.33 -3.44 0.19
CA VAL A 238 4.70 -4.87 0.15
C VAL A 238 5.37 -5.16 -1.18
N ASP A 239 6.51 -5.87 -1.14
CA ASP A 239 7.26 -6.27 -2.33
C ASP A 239 6.43 -7.16 -3.29
N GLU A 240 6.72 -7.09 -4.60
CA GLU A 240 6.07 -7.88 -5.66
C GLU A 240 6.12 -9.39 -5.40
N THR A 241 7.18 -9.88 -4.78
CA THR A 241 7.36 -11.32 -4.50
C THR A 241 6.48 -11.80 -3.35
N ASP A 242 6.16 -10.92 -2.41
CA ASP A 242 5.43 -11.25 -1.19
C ASP A 242 3.93 -10.96 -1.31
N VAL A 243 3.54 -9.95 -2.09
CA VAL A 243 2.14 -9.53 -2.23
C VAL A 243 1.22 -10.65 -2.75
N ILE A 244 1.75 -11.59 -3.53
CA ILE A 244 1.01 -12.75 -4.04
C ILE A 244 0.48 -13.63 -2.90
N GLY A 245 1.19 -13.66 -1.75
CA GLY A 245 0.77 -14.39 -0.55
C GLY A 245 -0.22 -13.65 0.34
N VAL A 246 -0.53 -12.38 0.04
CA VAL A 246 -1.44 -11.56 0.86
C VAL A 246 -2.87 -11.67 0.32
N GLU A 247 -3.82 -11.97 1.20
CA GLU A 247 -5.25 -12.03 0.87
C GLU A 247 -6.06 -11.06 1.73
N LEU A 248 -7.23 -10.67 1.20
CA LEU A 248 -8.17 -9.85 1.96
C LEU A 248 -8.66 -10.59 3.21
N GLY A 249 -8.65 -9.89 4.35
CA GLY A 249 -9.05 -10.44 5.63
C GLY A 249 -7.93 -11.09 6.44
N HIS A 250 -6.70 -11.20 5.92
CA HIS A 250 -5.55 -11.62 6.71
C HIS A 250 -5.37 -10.73 7.94
N ARG A 251 -5.05 -11.36 9.08
CA ARG A 251 -4.70 -10.64 10.30
C ARG A 251 -3.34 -9.97 10.13
N ALA A 252 -3.21 -8.81 10.72
CA ALA A 252 -1.93 -8.10 10.77
C ALA A 252 -1.67 -7.58 12.18
N GLU A 253 -0.42 -7.70 12.61
CA GLU A 253 0.11 -7.11 13.83
C GLU A 253 0.86 -5.84 13.46
N VAL A 254 0.33 -4.69 13.88
CA VAL A 254 0.88 -3.39 13.54
C VAL A 254 1.63 -2.80 14.73
N ARG A 255 2.87 -2.43 14.51
CA ARG A 255 3.71 -1.67 15.46
C ARG A 255 3.92 -0.27 14.91
N VAL A 256 3.55 0.72 15.69
CA VAL A 256 3.74 2.14 15.36
C VAL A 256 4.99 2.62 16.08
N ASP A 257 5.93 3.25 15.36
CA ASP A 257 7.23 3.66 15.92
C ASP A 257 7.11 4.62 17.12
N ALA A 258 6.06 5.45 17.12
CA ALA A 258 5.77 6.34 18.22
C ALA A 258 5.17 5.65 19.46
N LEU A 259 4.77 4.36 19.37
CA LEU A 259 4.13 3.59 20.43
C LEU A 259 4.75 2.18 20.53
N PRO A 260 6.04 2.06 20.84
CA PRO A 260 6.78 0.79 20.72
C PRO A 260 6.28 -0.31 21.69
N GLU A 261 5.63 0.08 22.78
CA GLU A 261 5.11 -0.88 23.77
C GLU A 261 3.76 -1.50 23.38
N LYS A 262 3.12 -1.02 22.32
CA LYS A 262 1.78 -1.44 21.92
C LYS A 262 1.76 -2.01 20.51
N THR A 263 1.42 -3.28 20.40
CA THR A 263 1.05 -3.89 19.12
C THR A 263 -0.45 -3.70 18.91
N LEU A 264 -0.82 -3.17 17.76
CA LEU A 264 -2.21 -2.97 17.35
C LEU A 264 -2.61 -4.12 16.43
N GLU A 265 -3.80 -4.64 16.63
CA GLU A 265 -4.35 -5.65 15.73
C GLU A 265 -5.09 -4.96 14.58
N GLY A 266 -4.98 -5.53 13.39
CA GLY A 266 -5.66 -5.06 12.20
C GLY A 266 -5.97 -6.19 11.23
N LYS A 267 -6.70 -5.83 10.16
CA LYS A 267 -7.04 -6.74 9.07
C LYS A 267 -6.75 -6.08 7.73
N VAL A 268 -6.24 -6.88 6.79
CA VAL A 268 -6.08 -6.44 5.40
C VAL A 268 -7.46 -6.21 4.78
N THR A 269 -7.72 -4.97 4.36
CA THR A 269 -9.00 -4.55 3.78
C THR A 269 -8.90 -4.17 2.30
N GLU A 270 -7.70 -3.79 1.83
CA GLU A 270 -7.47 -3.46 0.43
C GLU A 270 -6.07 -3.89 0.00
N ILE A 271 -5.94 -4.40 -1.23
CA ILE A 271 -4.68 -4.74 -1.87
C ILE A 271 -4.65 -4.01 -3.22
N GLY A 272 -3.63 -3.20 -3.44
CA GLY A 272 -3.45 -2.43 -4.68
C GLY A 272 -3.30 -3.33 -5.89
N SER A 273 -3.98 -2.98 -6.97
CA SER A 273 -3.96 -3.75 -8.23
C SER A 273 -2.78 -3.40 -9.14
N SER A 274 -2.00 -2.39 -8.79
CA SER A 274 -0.83 -1.93 -9.56
C SER A 274 0.31 -1.58 -8.64
N ALA A 275 1.54 -1.81 -9.11
CA ALA A 275 2.74 -1.40 -8.40
C ALA A 275 2.81 0.13 -8.27
N LEU A 276 3.33 0.60 -7.14
CA LEU A 276 3.64 2.00 -6.90
C LEU A 276 4.83 2.39 -7.78
N GLN A 277 4.65 3.41 -8.62
CA GLN A 277 5.76 3.97 -9.40
C GLN A 277 6.60 4.88 -8.51
N GLN A 278 7.72 4.39 -8.03
CA GLN A 278 8.72 5.26 -7.39
C GLN A 278 9.50 6.02 -8.46
N THR A 279 9.38 7.34 -8.44
CA THR A 279 9.99 8.26 -9.44
C THR A 279 11.49 8.48 -9.21
N THR A 280 12.15 7.65 -8.42
CA THR A 280 13.59 7.79 -8.12
C THR A 280 14.42 6.84 -8.99
N ALA A 281 15.27 7.42 -9.83
CA ALA A 281 16.03 6.79 -10.92
C ALA A 281 17.09 5.73 -10.49
N SER A 282 17.05 5.16 -9.30
CA SER A 282 18.11 4.28 -8.79
C SER A 282 17.66 2.96 -8.15
N GLN A 283 16.38 2.66 -8.02
CA GLN A 283 15.92 1.36 -7.52
C GLN A 283 14.59 0.98 -8.17
N GLU A 284 14.59 -0.06 -8.98
CA GLU A 284 13.38 -0.69 -9.55
C GLU A 284 12.75 -1.66 -8.50
N SER A 285 12.42 -1.15 -7.31
CA SER A 285 11.56 -1.89 -6.39
C SER A 285 10.11 -1.68 -6.86
N LYS A 286 9.39 -2.78 -7.02
CA LYS A 286 7.97 -2.78 -7.38
C LYS A 286 7.17 -3.15 -6.15
N ASP A 287 6.80 -2.13 -5.41
CA ASP A 287 6.03 -2.31 -4.19
C ASP A 287 4.53 -2.15 -4.47
N PHE A 288 3.72 -2.91 -3.79
CA PHE A 288 2.27 -2.85 -3.86
C PHE A 288 1.70 -2.27 -2.58
N LYS A 289 0.73 -1.39 -2.74
CA LYS A 289 0.00 -0.82 -1.61
C LYS A 289 -0.90 -1.88 -0.99
N VAL A 290 -0.76 -2.10 0.33
CA VAL A 290 -1.69 -2.90 1.12
C VAL A 290 -2.24 -2.05 2.25
N VAL A 291 -3.57 -2.03 2.42
CA VAL A 291 -4.25 -1.27 3.46
C VAL A 291 -4.74 -2.20 4.56
N ILE A 292 -4.35 -1.89 5.78
CA ILE A 292 -4.70 -2.63 6.99
C ILE A 292 -5.57 -1.72 7.86
N THR A 293 -6.83 -2.07 8.04
CA THR A 293 -7.72 -1.34 8.96
C THR A 293 -7.44 -1.80 10.39
N LEU A 294 -7.14 -0.83 11.27
CA LEU A 294 -6.85 -1.09 12.68
C LEU A 294 -8.12 -1.37 13.48
N GLU A 295 -8.05 -2.37 14.37
CA GLU A 295 -9.09 -2.65 15.34
C GLU A 295 -8.82 -1.84 16.64
N ASN A 296 -9.81 -1.03 17.07
CA ASN A 296 -9.73 -0.23 18.30
C ASN A 296 -8.47 0.66 18.43
N PRO A 297 -8.21 1.56 17.45
CA PRO A 297 -7.05 2.43 17.51
C PRO A 297 -7.09 3.34 18.75
N PRO A 298 -5.97 3.56 19.44
CA PRO A 298 -5.93 4.46 20.59
C PRO A 298 -6.13 5.91 20.14
N ASN A 299 -6.80 6.72 20.95
CA ASN A 299 -7.06 8.14 20.68
C ASN A 299 -5.76 8.99 20.51
N SER A 300 -4.63 8.48 20.95
CA SER A 300 -3.32 9.12 20.79
C SER A 300 -2.70 8.92 19.41
N LEU A 301 -3.28 8.03 18.59
CA LEU A 301 -2.77 7.74 17.26
C LEU A 301 -3.03 8.91 16.33
N LYS A 302 -1.97 9.43 15.73
CA LYS A 302 -2.05 10.54 14.77
C LYS A 302 -1.78 10.06 13.35
N PRO A 303 -2.43 10.64 12.35
CA PRO A 303 -2.05 10.46 10.96
C PRO A 303 -0.60 10.88 10.69
N GLY A 304 0.06 10.23 9.76
CA GLY A 304 1.43 10.56 9.37
C GLY A 304 2.50 9.87 10.22
N LEU A 305 2.14 9.01 11.17
CA LEU A 305 3.10 8.22 11.94
C LEU A 305 3.57 7.03 11.11
N SER A 306 4.88 6.73 11.17
CA SER A 306 5.45 5.52 10.59
C SER A 306 5.03 4.29 11.38
N ALA A 307 4.75 3.21 10.67
CA ALA A 307 4.36 1.94 11.25
C ALA A 307 4.93 0.77 10.44
N SER A 308 5.19 -0.34 11.13
CA SER A 308 5.53 -1.62 10.52
C SER A 308 4.40 -2.60 10.79
N ALA A 309 4.03 -3.38 9.78
CA ALA A 309 2.98 -4.39 9.91
C ALA A 309 3.52 -5.77 9.56
N ASP A 310 3.22 -6.75 10.41
CA ASP A 310 3.47 -8.16 10.17
C ASP A 310 2.14 -8.82 9.78
N ILE A 311 1.97 -9.07 8.47
CA ILE A 311 0.76 -9.68 7.89
C ILE A 311 0.88 -11.20 8.01
N VAL A 312 -0.06 -11.84 8.69
CA VAL A 312 -0.11 -13.30 8.84
C VAL A 312 -0.72 -13.91 7.59
N THR A 313 0.10 -14.55 6.76
CA THR A 313 -0.34 -15.15 5.49
C THR A 313 -0.74 -16.60 5.63
N ALA A 314 -0.14 -17.32 6.57
CA ALA A 314 -0.52 -18.71 6.86
C ALA A 314 -0.24 -19.06 8.32
N GLU A 315 -1.10 -19.86 8.90
CA GLU A 315 -0.91 -20.45 10.25
C GLU A 315 -1.20 -21.95 10.17
N LYS A 316 -0.25 -22.77 10.60
CA LYS A 316 -0.43 -24.22 10.69
C LYS A 316 0.01 -24.71 12.06
N LYS A 317 -0.79 -25.58 12.63
CA LYS A 317 -0.55 -26.17 13.96
C LYS A 317 -0.07 -27.59 13.84
N ASP A 318 0.79 -28.00 14.79
CA ASP A 318 1.27 -29.39 14.94
C ASP A 318 1.91 -29.95 13.65
N VAL A 319 2.73 -29.13 12.96
CA VAL A 319 3.45 -29.53 11.74
C VAL A 319 4.91 -29.82 12.02
N LEU A 320 5.53 -30.73 11.25
CA LEU A 320 6.95 -31.02 11.37
C LEU A 320 7.76 -29.78 11.02
N ALA A 321 8.46 -29.24 11.99
CA ALA A 321 9.27 -28.04 11.86
C ALA A 321 10.74 -28.35 11.99
N VAL A 322 11.54 -27.77 11.10
CA VAL A 322 13.01 -27.82 11.16
C VAL A 322 13.57 -26.40 11.06
N PRO A 323 14.68 -26.10 11.76
CA PRO A 323 15.35 -24.82 11.60
C PRO A 323 15.76 -24.56 10.16
N ILE A 324 15.56 -23.34 9.66
CA ILE A 324 15.97 -22.93 8.29
C ILE A 324 17.43 -23.22 8.04
N SER A 325 18.29 -23.13 9.10
CA SER A 325 19.72 -23.42 9.02
C SER A 325 20.04 -24.87 8.69
N ALA A 326 19.11 -25.81 8.81
CA ALA A 326 19.30 -27.22 8.48
C ALA A 326 19.08 -27.52 6.99
N LEU A 327 18.40 -26.62 6.25
CA LEU A 327 18.15 -26.80 4.83
C LEU A 327 19.42 -26.59 4.01
N VAL A 328 19.71 -27.53 3.12
CA VAL A 328 20.86 -27.52 2.23
C VAL A 328 20.37 -27.70 0.79
N LEU A 329 20.88 -26.86 -0.11
CA LEU A 329 20.71 -27.02 -1.54
C LEU A 329 21.87 -27.88 -2.09
N ARG A 330 21.55 -28.97 -2.76
CA ARG A 330 22.53 -29.84 -3.42
C ARG A 330 22.25 -29.90 -4.92
N GLU A 331 23.30 -29.86 -5.73
CA GLU A 331 23.22 -30.16 -7.14
C GLU A 331 22.96 -31.67 -7.32
N LYS A 332 21.88 -32.01 -8.03
CA LYS A 332 21.55 -33.39 -8.37
C LYS A 332 22.66 -33.96 -9.24
N GLU A 333 23.18 -35.14 -8.90
CA GLU A 333 24.19 -35.81 -9.73
C GLU A 333 23.61 -36.03 -11.15
N LYS A 334 24.30 -35.50 -12.17
CA LYS A 334 23.89 -35.52 -13.56
C LYS A 334 23.64 -36.98 -14.02
N THR A 335 22.41 -37.28 -14.31
CA THR A 335 22.07 -38.41 -15.18
C THR A 335 22.18 -37.90 -16.63
N GLU A 336 22.85 -38.61 -17.52
CA GLU A 336 23.38 -38.19 -18.82
C GLU A 336 22.37 -37.58 -19.84
N ASN A 337 21.14 -37.29 -19.47
CA ASN A 337 20.09 -36.90 -20.43
C ASN A 337 19.26 -35.64 -20.11
N GLU A 338 19.57 -34.87 -19.05
CA GLU A 338 18.81 -33.63 -18.73
C GLU A 338 19.74 -32.44 -18.58
N GLY A 339 19.53 -31.43 -19.43
CA GLY A 339 20.41 -30.27 -19.61
C GLY A 339 20.21 -29.14 -18.62
N ASP A 340 19.38 -29.26 -17.57
CA ASP A 340 19.16 -28.25 -16.55
C ASP A 340 19.77 -28.69 -15.21
N GLU A 341 20.47 -27.79 -14.54
CA GLU A 341 21.00 -27.97 -13.19
C GLU A 341 19.82 -27.95 -12.19
N GLU A 342 19.16 -29.10 -12.00
CA GLU A 342 18.15 -29.25 -10.94
C GLU A 342 18.84 -29.25 -9.58
N GLN A 343 18.57 -28.23 -8.78
CA GLN A 343 18.95 -28.17 -7.38
C GLN A 343 17.91 -28.90 -6.54
N GLU A 344 18.35 -29.79 -5.66
CA GLU A 344 17.51 -30.53 -4.74
C GLU A 344 17.67 -29.99 -3.32
N GLU A 345 16.56 -29.57 -2.72
CA GLU A 345 16.54 -29.14 -1.32
C GLU A 345 16.41 -30.35 -0.39
N GLY A 346 17.24 -30.40 0.65
CA GLY A 346 17.22 -31.52 1.59
C GLY A 346 17.84 -31.17 2.94
N VAL A 347 17.83 -32.15 3.81
CA VAL A 347 18.38 -32.09 5.17
C VAL A 347 19.29 -33.28 5.41
N TYR A 348 20.37 -33.08 6.15
CA TYR A 348 21.19 -34.20 6.59
C TYR A 348 20.64 -34.80 7.88
N VAL A 349 20.21 -36.07 7.80
CA VAL A 349 19.75 -36.88 8.94
C VAL A 349 20.94 -37.67 9.48
N VAL A 350 21.01 -37.83 10.79
CA VAL A 350 22.06 -38.57 11.49
C VAL A 350 21.66 -40.03 11.62
N GLU A 351 22.30 -40.92 10.86
CA GLU A 351 22.13 -42.38 10.98
C GLU A 351 23.49 -43.05 11.31
N ASN A 352 23.54 -43.78 12.39
CA ASN A 352 24.74 -44.52 12.81
C ASN A 352 26.03 -43.66 12.85
N SER A 353 25.94 -42.40 13.36
CA SER A 353 27.03 -41.42 13.39
C SER A 353 27.50 -40.96 11.99
N ARG A 354 26.68 -41.10 10.98
CA ARG A 354 26.92 -40.64 9.62
C ARG A 354 25.81 -39.69 9.19
N ALA A 355 26.18 -38.66 8.40
CA ALA A 355 25.24 -37.76 7.80
C ALA A 355 24.70 -38.31 6.48
N LYS A 356 23.43 -38.49 6.36
CA LYS A 356 22.77 -38.98 5.16
C LYS A 356 21.81 -37.94 4.63
N PHE A 357 21.89 -37.61 3.35
CA PHE A 357 21.07 -36.60 2.74
C PHE A 357 19.67 -37.14 2.44
N TYR A 358 18.65 -36.45 2.93
CA TYR A 358 17.25 -36.73 2.66
C TYR A 358 16.63 -35.55 1.91
N PRO A 359 16.15 -35.76 0.67
CA PRO A 359 15.39 -34.73 -0.02
C PRO A 359 14.08 -34.47 0.69
N VAL A 360 13.74 -33.20 0.87
CA VAL A 360 12.54 -32.79 1.58
C VAL A 360 11.69 -31.85 0.74
N LYS A 361 10.39 -31.92 0.96
CA LYS A 361 9.46 -30.96 0.39
C LYS A 361 9.07 -29.97 1.49
N LYS A 362 9.47 -28.71 1.33
CA LYS A 362 9.13 -27.62 2.24
C LYS A 362 7.66 -27.19 2.08
N GLY A 363 7.06 -26.74 3.17
CA GLY A 363 5.74 -26.12 3.24
C GLY A 363 5.86 -24.63 3.56
N ILE A 364 5.10 -24.15 4.55
CA ILE A 364 5.16 -22.75 4.98
C ILE A 364 6.48 -22.46 5.71
N MET A 365 6.93 -21.21 5.56
CA MET A 365 8.14 -20.71 6.20
C MET A 365 7.72 -19.80 7.35
N GLY A 366 8.15 -20.14 8.56
CA GLY A 366 8.03 -19.28 9.73
C GLY A 366 9.30 -18.44 9.93
N GLU A 367 9.40 -17.76 11.06
CA GLU A 367 10.48 -16.81 11.35
C GLU A 367 11.85 -17.51 11.49
N MET A 368 11.92 -18.67 12.15
CA MET A 368 13.15 -19.44 12.36
C MET A 368 13.09 -20.87 11.82
N ASN A 369 11.88 -21.39 11.64
CA ASN A 369 11.61 -22.77 11.27
C ASN A 369 10.85 -22.83 9.94
N VAL A 370 11.02 -23.94 9.23
CA VAL A 370 10.28 -24.25 7.99
C VAL A 370 9.51 -25.55 8.18
N GLU A 371 8.29 -25.60 7.66
CA GLU A 371 7.49 -26.83 7.61
C GLU A 371 8.11 -27.83 6.63
N ILE A 372 8.19 -29.09 7.03
CA ILE A 372 8.51 -30.20 6.15
C ILE A 372 7.26 -31.03 5.92
N VAL A 373 6.77 -31.01 4.68
CA VAL A 373 5.57 -31.74 4.27
C VAL A 373 5.84 -33.22 4.04
N SER A 374 7.05 -33.54 3.56
CA SER A 374 7.48 -34.92 3.30
C SER A 374 8.98 -35.05 3.28
N GLY A 375 9.50 -36.24 3.60
CA GLY A 375 10.94 -36.56 3.61
C GLY A 375 11.55 -36.75 4.99
N LEU A 376 10.87 -36.39 6.07
CA LEU A 376 11.32 -36.56 7.46
C LEU A 376 10.22 -37.12 8.35
N GLU A 377 10.64 -37.75 9.44
CA GLU A 377 9.75 -38.26 10.49
C GLU A 377 10.03 -37.55 11.84
N GLU A 378 9.01 -37.47 12.69
CA GLU A 378 9.14 -36.90 14.02
C GLU A 378 10.19 -37.67 14.85
N GLY A 379 11.07 -36.94 15.53
CA GLY A 379 12.10 -37.49 16.39
C GLY A 379 13.41 -37.84 15.70
N GLN A 380 13.51 -37.75 14.37
CA GLN A 380 14.77 -37.92 13.65
C GLN A 380 15.76 -36.83 14.07
N GLU A 381 17.06 -37.19 14.18
CA GLU A 381 18.13 -36.24 14.46
C GLU A 381 18.66 -35.65 13.15
N ILE A 382 18.64 -34.34 13.03
CA ILE A 382 19.09 -33.59 11.85
C ILE A 382 20.30 -32.72 12.18
N VAL A 383 21.11 -32.44 11.18
CA VAL A 383 22.27 -31.54 11.32
C VAL A 383 21.77 -30.10 11.08
N VAL A 384 21.96 -29.25 12.11
CA VAL A 384 21.56 -27.84 12.06
C VAL A 384 22.71 -26.85 11.93
N GLY A 385 23.93 -27.34 11.99
CA GLY A 385 25.11 -26.46 11.89
C GLY A 385 26.45 -27.09 12.32
N PRO A 386 27.50 -26.31 12.31
CA PRO A 386 27.62 -24.95 11.74
C PRO A 386 27.55 -24.95 10.21
N TYR A 387 27.20 -23.80 9.60
CA TYR A 387 27.02 -23.68 8.13
C TYR A 387 28.27 -24.13 7.32
N SER A 388 29.48 -23.87 7.85
CA SER A 388 30.74 -24.33 7.24
C SER A 388 30.86 -25.85 7.18
N ALA A 389 30.28 -26.56 8.16
CA ALA A 389 30.22 -28.01 8.17
C ALA A 389 29.21 -28.53 7.17
N LEU A 390 27.98 -27.96 7.13
CA LEU A 390 26.92 -28.33 6.21
C LEU A 390 27.36 -28.26 4.73
N ARG A 391 28.15 -27.25 4.35
CA ARG A 391 28.69 -27.12 2.99
C ARG A 391 29.76 -28.18 2.64
N GLN A 392 30.41 -28.76 3.64
CA GLN A 392 31.47 -29.79 3.43
C GLN A 392 30.93 -31.21 3.55
N LEU A 393 29.73 -31.37 4.15
CA LEU A 393 29.13 -32.69 4.28
C LEU A 393 28.76 -33.27 2.91
N LYS A 394 29.17 -34.52 2.75
CA LYS A 394 28.75 -35.38 1.65
C LYS A 394 27.93 -36.51 2.23
N ASP A 395 27.19 -37.17 1.39
CA ASP A 395 26.46 -38.37 1.78
C ASP A 395 27.38 -39.40 2.40
N ASP A 396 26.94 -40.01 3.50
CA ASP A 396 27.66 -41.02 4.28
C ASP A 396 28.95 -40.51 5.03
N THR A 397 29.07 -39.17 5.20
CA THR A 397 30.21 -38.59 5.94
C THR A 397 30.12 -38.89 7.46
N LEU A 398 31.24 -39.35 8.05
CA LEU A 398 31.32 -39.61 9.50
C LEU A 398 31.21 -38.25 10.25
N ILE A 399 30.25 -38.15 11.17
CA ILE A 399 30.03 -36.96 11.97
C ILE A 399 30.24 -37.21 13.46
N LYS A 400 30.62 -36.16 14.15
CA LYS A 400 30.69 -36.17 15.62
C LYS A 400 29.65 -35.14 16.13
N PRO A 401 28.51 -35.60 16.64
CA PRO A 401 27.49 -34.71 17.16
C PRO A 401 27.99 -33.95 18.38
N GLU A 402 27.79 -32.63 18.38
CA GLU A 402 27.91 -31.78 19.57
C GLU A 402 26.47 -31.34 19.91
N GLU A 403 25.98 -31.66 21.10
CA GLU A 403 24.70 -31.13 21.58
C GLU A 403 24.83 -29.60 21.74
N LYS A 404 23.77 -28.88 21.32
CA LYS A 404 23.67 -27.44 21.52
C LYS A 404 23.65 -27.17 23.04
N THR A 405 24.81 -26.89 23.62
CA THR A 405 24.85 -26.42 25.01
C THR A 405 24.13 -25.10 25.03
N GLY A 406 22.94 -25.05 25.67
CA GLY A 406 22.10 -23.87 25.78
C GLY A 406 22.90 -22.68 26.25
N GLY A 407 23.23 -21.78 25.33
CA GLY A 407 23.86 -20.52 25.62
C GLY A 407 22.96 -19.71 26.54
N ARG A 408 23.37 -19.64 27.80
CA ARG A 408 22.84 -18.72 28.80
C ARG A 408 23.11 -17.33 28.22
N VAL A 409 22.09 -16.65 27.78
CA VAL A 409 22.17 -15.22 27.44
C VAL A 409 22.48 -14.51 28.76
N GLU A 410 23.72 -14.09 28.93
CA GLU A 410 24.07 -13.10 29.94
C GLU A 410 23.49 -11.76 29.50
N SER A 411 22.70 -11.20 30.37
CA SER A 411 21.96 -9.94 30.36
C SER A 411 22.82 -8.71 30.05
#